data_8d8e1b09e9cfb580c88a8570d095b12d
#
_entry.id   8d8e1b09e9cfb580c88a8570d095b12d
#
_cell.length_a   1.000
_cell.length_b   1.000
_cell.length_c   1.000
_cell.angle_alpha   90.00
_cell.angle_beta   90.00
_cell.angle_gamma   90.00
#
_symmetry.space_group_name_H-M   'P 1'
#
loop_
_entity.id
_entity.type
_entity.pdbx_description
1 polymer ?
#
loop_
_entity_poly.entity_id
_entity_poly.type
_entity_poly.pdbx_seq_one_letter_code
_entity_poly.pdbx_strand_id
1 'polypeptide(L)'
;MTQIHYDKSEISIHGRFSKSYKGVLRGLHYDNKTWKLVQAAVGDIYLIVLDMRKNSPTFGEWESFMITEKDRNQVLVPPGFANGHYALTDCMFHYNLFYKDGYVDADEQGVVKWNDSEYQMEWPTNNPILQKRDR
;
A
#
# COMPACT_ATOMS: atom_id res chain seq x y z
N MET A 1 -34.86 -5.89 -11.07
CA MET A 1 -33.42 -5.55 -10.89
C MET A 1 -33.32 -4.20 -10.21
N THR A 2 -32.64 -4.15 -9.08
CA THR A 2 -32.44 -2.89 -8.37
C THR A 2 -31.46 -2.03 -9.12
N GLN A 3 -31.87 -0.85 -9.52
CA GLN A 3 -30.99 0.09 -10.16
C GLN A 3 -30.19 0.84 -9.09
N ILE A 4 -28.88 0.78 -9.20
CA ILE A 4 -28.01 1.53 -8.30
C ILE A 4 -27.81 2.92 -8.90
N HIS A 5 -28.24 3.94 -8.17
CA HIS A 5 -28.01 5.31 -8.57
C HIS A 5 -26.76 5.84 -7.90
N TYR A 6 -25.85 6.34 -8.71
CA TYR A 6 -24.65 7.00 -8.24
C TYR A 6 -24.82 8.51 -8.33
N ASP A 7 -24.39 9.18 -7.30
CA ASP A 7 -24.25 10.62 -7.31
C ASP A 7 -22.99 10.98 -8.11
N LYS A 8 -22.98 12.13 -8.78
CA LYS A 8 -21.79 12.60 -9.54
C LYS A 8 -20.59 12.95 -8.67
N SER A 9 -20.75 13.04 -7.35
CA SER A 9 -19.66 13.23 -6.38
C SER A 9 -19.00 11.92 -5.98
N GLU A 10 -19.20 10.85 -6.74
CA GLU A 10 -18.92 9.50 -6.34
C GLU A 10 -17.49 9.07 -6.32
N ILE A 11 -17.29 8.00 -5.54
CA ILE A 11 -16.03 7.30 -5.42
C ILE A 11 -15.76 6.51 -6.69
N SER A 12 -14.62 6.77 -7.30
CA SER A 12 -14.10 5.92 -8.37
C SER A 12 -13.35 4.76 -7.75
N ILE A 13 -13.51 3.59 -8.35
CA ILE A 13 -12.83 2.37 -7.93
C ILE A 13 -11.91 1.91 -9.05
N HIS A 14 -10.65 1.65 -8.71
CA HIS A 14 -9.65 1.23 -9.67
C HIS A 14 -8.88 0.05 -9.10
N GLY A 15 -9.08 -1.14 -9.64
CA GLY A 15 -8.36 -2.35 -9.24
C GLY A 15 -7.10 -2.57 -10.05
N ARG A 16 -6.03 -3.00 -9.38
CA ARG A 16 -4.75 -3.31 -10.01
C ARG A 16 -4.13 -4.58 -9.45
N PHE A 17 -3.45 -5.30 -10.34
CA PHE A 17 -2.60 -6.42 -9.98
C PHE A 17 -1.15 -6.06 -10.25
N SER A 18 -0.27 -6.47 -9.36
CA SER A 18 1.17 -6.29 -9.52
C SER A 18 1.89 -7.57 -9.13
N LYS A 19 2.63 -8.12 -10.07
CA LYS A 19 3.43 -9.32 -9.84
C LYS A 19 4.80 -8.92 -9.28
N SER A 20 5.25 -9.62 -8.26
CA SER A 20 6.60 -9.46 -7.71
C SER A 20 7.23 -10.81 -7.42
N TYR A 21 8.52 -10.90 -7.68
CA TYR A 21 9.31 -12.06 -7.28
C TYR A 21 9.70 -11.95 -5.81
N LYS A 22 9.91 -13.09 -5.18
CA LYS A 22 10.44 -13.16 -3.81
C LYS A 22 11.62 -12.21 -3.63
N GLY A 23 11.60 -11.44 -2.56
CA GLY A 23 12.66 -10.50 -2.22
C GLY A 23 12.45 -9.07 -2.69
N VAL A 24 11.45 -8.83 -3.54
CA VAL A 24 11.13 -7.48 -4.02
C VAL A 24 10.37 -6.71 -2.94
N LEU A 25 10.81 -5.50 -2.66
CA LEU A 25 10.12 -4.55 -1.80
C LEU A 25 9.68 -3.35 -2.64
N ARG A 26 8.41 -2.99 -2.54
CA ARG A 26 7.82 -1.82 -3.21
C ARG A 26 7.26 -0.87 -2.16
N GLY A 27 7.55 0.42 -2.32
CA GLY A 27 7.04 1.45 -1.42
C GLY A 27 8.15 2.11 -0.62
N LEU A 28 7.83 2.85 0.43
CA LEU A 28 6.47 3.19 0.83
C LEU A 28 6.00 4.41 0.05
N HIS A 29 4.75 4.36 -0.37
CA HIS A 29 4.12 5.45 -1.12
C HIS A 29 2.85 5.92 -0.42
N TYR A 30 2.53 7.20 -0.53
CA TYR A 30 1.32 7.77 0.05
C TYR A 30 0.81 8.96 -0.74
N ASP A 31 -0.47 9.23 -0.57
CA ASP A 31 -1.12 10.47 -0.98
C ASP A 31 -2.26 10.79 0.00
N ASN A 32 -2.87 11.96 -0.15
CA ASN A 32 -3.88 12.44 0.79
C ASN A 32 -5.32 12.22 0.30
N LYS A 33 -5.51 11.50 -0.79
CA LYS A 33 -6.83 11.35 -1.44
C LYS A 33 -7.31 9.91 -1.54
N THR A 34 -6.41 8.96 -1.60
CA THR A 34 -6.71 7.59 -2.01
C THR A 34 -6.80 6.65 -0.82
N TRP A 35 -7.89 5.89 -0.76
CA TRP A 35 -8.03 4.70 0.06
C TRP A 35 -7.52 3.50 -0.72
N LYS A 36 -6.81 2.60 -0.08
CA LYS A 36 -6.26 1.40 -0.73
C LYS A 36 -6.68 0.18 0.04
N LEU A 37 -7.37 -0.74 -0.61
CA LEU A 37 -7.67 -2.05 -0.05
C LEU A 37 -6.70 -3.06 -0.67
N VAL A 38 -5.81 -3.61 0.15
CA VAL A 38 -4.70 -4.44 -0.32
C VAL A 38 -4.86 -5.89 0.11
N GLN A 39 -4.47 -6.80 -0.79
CA GLN A 39 -4.50 -8.23 -0.55
C GLN A 39 -3.47 -8.95 -1.43
N ALA A 40 -3.17 -10.19 -1.11
CA ALA A 40 -2.36 -11.07 -1.96
C ALA A 40 -3.30 -12.05 -2.67
N ALA A 41 -3.38 -11.95 -4.00
CA ALA A 41 -4.14 -12.91 -4.79
C ALA A 41 -3.40 -14.24 -4.91
N VAL A 42 -2.07 -14.19 -4.95
CA VAL A 42 -1.17 -15.36 -4.96
C VAL A 42 0.02 -15.03 -4.08
N GLY A 43 0.45 -16.00 -3.28
CA GLY A 43 1.64 -15.87 -2.44
C GLY A 43 1.42 -15.07 -1.16
N ASP A 44 2.52 -14.70 -0.53
CA ASP A 44 2.53 -14.07 0.79
C ASP A 44 3.35 -12.79 0.76
N ILE A 45 2.84 -11.76 1.42
CA ILE A 45 3.51 -10.47 1.56
C ILE A 45 3.56 -10.01 3.01
N TYR A 46 4.59 -9.25 3.31
CA TYR A 46 4.73 -8.49 4.55
C TYR A 46 4.46 -7.03 4.23
N LEU A 47 3.43 -6.46 4.83
CA LEU A 47 2.99 -5.09 4.59
C LEU A 47 3.34 -4.21 5.77
N ILE A 48 3.88 -3.01 5.51
CA ILE A 48 3.97 -1.96 6.52
C ILE A 48 3.05 -0.81 6.13
N VAL A 49 2.33 -0.30 7.12
CA VAL A 49 1.51 0.91 7.03
C VAL A 49 2.06 1.92 8.02
N LEU A 50 2.40 3.11 7.53
CA LEU A 50 3.06 4.17 8.29
C LEU A 50 2.20 5.43 8.26
N ASP A 51 1.91 6.00 9.42
CA ASP A 51 1.13 7.25 9.50
C ASP A 51 1.99 8.44 9.11
N MET A 52 1.66 9.08 7.98
CA MET A 52 2.33 10.27 7.46
C MET A 52 1.49 11.54 7.58
N ARG A 53 0.41 11.51 8.35
CA ARG A 53 -0.44 12.67 8.57
C ARG A 53 0.22 13.62 9.59
N LYS A 54 0.63 14.79 9.14
CA LYS A 54 1.46 15.72 9.92
C LYS A 54 0.86 16.13 11.28
N ASN A 55 -0.45 16.23 11.38
CA ASN A 55 -1.14 16.65 12.59
C ASN A 55 -1.76 15.49 13.38
N SER A 56 -1.46 14.26 12.99
CA SER A 56 -1.96 13.08 13.69
C SER A 56 -1.17 12.84 14.98
N PRO A 57 -1.85 12.44 16.07
CA PRO A 57 -1.15 12.04 17.29
C PRO A 57 -0.29 10.78 17.11
N THR A 58 -0.52 10.02 16.02
CA THR A 58 0.25 8.82 15.70
C THR A 58 1.21 9.03 14.52
N PHE A 59 1.50 10.28 14.15
CA PHE A 59 2.46 10.58 13.06
C PHE A 59 3.78 9.84 13.30
N GLY A 60 4.25 9.15 12.26
CA GLY A 60 5.51 8.40 12.32
C GLY A 60 5.41 7.01 12.94
N GLU A 61 4.27 6.63 13.45
CA GLU A 61 4.03 5.27 13.94
C GLU A 61 3.68 4.33 12.78
N TRP A 62 4.13 3.09 12.88
CA TRP A 62 3.88 2.10 11.84
C TRP A 62 3.40 0.78 12.43
N GLU A 63 2.75 0.00 11.60
CA GLU A 63 2.28 -1.34 11.94
C GLU A 63 2.53 -2.27 10.76
N SER A 64 2.85 -3.52 11.06
CA SER A 64 3.09 -4.54 10.06
C SER A 64 1.96 -5.56 10.01
N PHE A 65 1.72 -6.10 8.82
CA PHE A 65 0.67 -7.08 8.57
C PHE A 65 1.23 -8.19 7.67
N MET A 66 0.94 -9.44 8.05
CA MET A 66 1.14 -10.57 7.15
C MET A 66 -0.12 -10.77 6.33
N ILE A 67 -0.01 -10.63 5.02
CA ILE A 67 -1.12 -10.87 4.10
C ILE A 67 -0.77 -12.11 3.29
N THR A 68 -1.60 -13.16 3.43
CA THR A 68 -1.29 -14.45 2.83
C THR A 68 -2.41 -14.92 1.92
N GLU A 69 -2.04 -15.68 0.91
CA GLU A 69 -3.01 -16.36 0.04
C GLU A 69 -3.91 -17.30 0.84
N LYS A 70 -3.33 -17.99 1.82
CA LYS A 70 -4.07 -18.93 2.69
C LYS A 70 -5.13 -18.24 3.53
N ASP A 71 -4.76 -17.14 4.19
CA ASP A 71 -5.65 -16.44 5.12
C ASP A 71 -6.64 -15.52 4.40
N ARG A 72 -6.32 -15.11 3.17
CA ARG A 72 -7.18 -14.23 2.34
C ARG A 72 -7.58 -12.95 3.06
N ASN A 73 -6.72 -12.48 3.94
CA ASN A 73 -6.95 -11.25 4.68
C ASN A 73 -6.65 -10.02 3.82
N GLN A 74 -7.30 -8.92 4.16
CA GLN A 74 -7.15 -7.64 3.48
C GLN A 74 -6.83 -6.57 4.49
N VAL A 75 -6.12 -5.54 4.05
CA VAL A 75 -5.83 -4.36 4.86
C VAL A 75 -6.31 -3.12 4.12
N LEU A 76 -7.10 -2.30 4.79
CA LEU A 76 -7.54 -1.02 4.27
C LEU A 76 -6.58 0.08 4.74
N VAL A 77 -5.95 0.75 3.78
CA VAL A 77 -5.00 1.83 4.03
C VAL A 77 -5.69 3.17 3.72
N PRO A 78 -5.97 3.99 4.74
CA PRO A 78 -6.61 5.30 4.52
C PRO A 78 -5.67 6.32 3.87
N PRO A 79 -6.23 7.43 3.33
CA PRO A 79 -5.42 8.55 2.88
C PRO A 79 -4.49 9.06 3.97
N GLY A 80 -3.29 9.50 3.60
CA GLY A 80 -2.29 10.01 4.53
C GLY A 80 -1.40 8.96 5.17
N PHE A 81 -1.69 7.66 4.95
CA PHE A 81 -0.82 6.57 5.38
C PHE A 81 0.03 6.09 4.21
N ALA A 82 1.32 5.96 4.45
CA ALA A 82 2.22 5.33 3.50
C ALA A 82 2.11 3.81 3.64
N ASN A 83 2.22 3.11 2.54
CA ASN A 83 2.26 1.65 2.55
C ASN A 83 3.37 1.11 1.67
N GLY A 84 3.96 0.03 2.12
CA GLY A 84 4.96 -0.71 1.35
C GLY A 84 4.87 -2.18 1.67
N HIS A 85 5.25 -3.01 0.72
CA HIS A 85 5.18 -4.46 0.91
C HIS A 85 6.44 -5.15 0.42
N TYR A 86 6.77 -6.23 1.11
CA TYR A 86 7.88 -7.13 0.80
C TYR A 86 7.32 -8.49 0.40
N ALA A 87 7.77 -8.99 -0.75
CA ALA A 87 7.35 -10.28 -1.25
C ALA A 87 8.11 -11.41 -0.53
N LEU A 88 7.42 -12.09 0.37
CA LEU A 88 7.98 -13.25 1.08
C LEU A 88 8.12 -14.46 0.18
N THR A 89 7.27 -14.54 -0.83
CA THR A 89 7.29 -15.51 -1.92
C THR A 89 7.07 -14.77 -3.22
N ASP A 90 7.18 -15.45 -4.36
CA ASP A 90 6.61 -14.90 -5.59
C ASP A 90 5.14 -14.64 -5.34
N CYS A 91 4.64 -13.46 -5.70
CA CYS A 91 3.30 -13.04 -5.33
C CYS A 91 2.61 -12.25 -6.42
N MET A 92 1.29 -12.25 -6.35
CA MET A 92 0.43 -11.34 -7.08
C MET A 92 -0.25 -10.43 -6.06
N PHE A 93 0.24 -9.21 -5.95
CA PHE A 93 -0.32 -8.18 -5.10
C PHE A 93 -1.54 -7.58 -5.80
N HIS A 94 -2.65 -7.51 -5.10
CA HIS A 94 -3.88 -6.92 -5.62
C HIS A 94 -4.30 -5.78 -4.71
N TYR A 95 -4.65 -4.65 -5.32
CA TYR A 95 -5.17 -3.52 -4.57
C TYR A 95 -6.27 -2.82 -5.32
N ASN A 96 -7.29 -2.38 -4.57
CA ASN A 96 -8.34 -1.51 -5.06
C ASN A 96 -8.10 -0.11 -4.54
N LEU A 97 -8.10 0.85 -5.43
CA LEU A 97 -7.97 2.26 -5.11
C LEU A 97 -9.35 2.90 -5.13
N PHE A 98 -9.67 3.65 -4.09
CA PHE A 98 -10.92 4.40 -3.98
C PHE A 98 -10.58 5.88 -3.85
N TYR A 99 -11.12 6.71 -4.73
CA TYR A 99 -10.84 8.16 -4.73
C TYR A 99 -12.01 8.94 -5.30
N LYS A 100 -12.13 10.22 -4.92
CA LYS A 100 -13.20 11.11 -5.39
C LYS A 100 -12.72 12.10 -6.45
N ASP A 101 -11.55 12.67 -6.26
CA ASP A 101 -11.08 13.85 -6.99
C ASP A 101 -9.99 13.55 -8.03
N GLY A 102 -10.03 12.37 -8.59
CA GLY A 102 -9.06 11.96 -9.58
C GLY A 102 -7.92 11.11 -9.01
N TYR A 103 -7.32 10.37 -9.90
CA TYR A 103 -6.23 9.47 -9.59
C TYR A 103 -4.94 10.24 -9.34
N VAL A 104 -4.19 9.82 -8.33
CA VAL A 104 -2.87 10.39 -8.03
C VAL A 104 -1.81 9.49 -8.66
N ASP A 105 -1.15 10.00 -9.68
CA ASP A 105 -0.09 9.28 -10.38
C ASP A 105 1.15 9.07 -9.50
N ALA A 106 1.97 8.11 -9.90
CA ALA A 106 3.15 7.71 -9.14
C ALA A 106 4.10 8.88 -8.83
N ASP A 107 4.28 9.81 -9.76
CA ASP A 107 5.15 10.98 -9.60
C ASP A 107 4.57 12.06 -8.67
N GLU A 108 3.26 12.02 -8.40
CA GLU A 108 2.61 12.93 -7.47
C GLU A 108 2.54 12.36 -6.05
N GLN A 109 2.86 11.09 -5.88
CA GLN A 109 2.84 10.42 -4.58
C GLN A 109 4.06 10.79 -3.76
N GLY A 110 3.88 10.87 -2.44
CA GLY A 110 5.00 10.94 -1.52
C GLY A 110 5.70 9.58 -1.42
N VAL A 111 7.00 9.62 -1.16
CA VAL A 111 7.83 8.42 -1.00
C VAL A 111 8.57 8.47 0.32
N VAL A 112 8.54 7.38 1.06
CA VAL A 112 9.35 7.16 2.26
C VAL A 112 10.27 5.98 1.97
N LYS A 113 11.56 6.14 2.25
CA LYS A 113 12.50 5.04 2.06
C LYS A 113 12.21 3.92 3.05
N TRP A 114 12.29 2.68 2.58
CA TRP A 114 12.03 1.49 3.38
C TRP A 114 12.88 1.42 4.66
N ASN A 115 14.09 1.95 4.62
CA ASN A 115 15.06 1.95 5.73
C ASN A 115 15.29 3.33 6.34
N ASP A 116 14.32 4.23 6.23
CA ASP A 116 14.42 5.55 6.83
C ASP A 116 14.61 5.42 8.35
N SER A 117 15.74 5.94 8.84
CA SER A 117 16.11 5.83 10.25
C SER A 117 15.17 6.58 11.20
N GLU A 118 14.44 7.56 10.69
CA GLU A 118 13.47 8.33 11.48
C GLU A 118 12.34 7.45 12.03
N TYR A 119 11.90 6.48 11.23
CA TYR A 119 10.74 5.64 11.60
C TYR A 119 11.11 4.27 12.15
N GLN A 120 12.34 3.82 11.92
CA GLN A 120 12.85 2.53 12.42
C GLN A 120 11.95 1.34 12.11
N MET A 121 11.44 1.30 10.88
CA MET A 121 10.60 0.20 10.42
C MET A 121 11.39 -1.10 10.35
N GLU A 122 10.77 -2.19 10.80
CA GLU A 122 11.37 -3.52 10.78
C GLU A 122 10.84 -4.34 9.61
N TRP A 123 11.76 -4.80 8.77
CA TRP A 123 11.47 -5.62 7.60
C TRP A 123 12.08 -7.01 7.75
N PRO A 124 11.53 -8.03 7.05
CA PRO A 124 12.09 -9.40 7.11
C PRO A 124 13.48 -9.54 6.49
N THR A 125 14.02 -8.51 5.90
CA THR A 125 15.31 -8.53 5.21
C THR A 125 16.07 -7.23 5.39
N ASN A 126 17.40 -7.30 5.29
CA ASN A 126 18.27 -6.13 5.23
C ASN A 126 18.72 -5.82 3.80
N ASN A 127 18.33 -6.65 2.84
CA ASN A 127 18.79 -6.52 1.47
C ASN A 127 17.67 -6.79 0.45
N PRO A 128 16.64 -5.93 0.42
CA PRO A 128 15.53 -6.10 -0.51
C PRO A 128 15.94 -5.74 -1.94
N ILE A 129 15.21 -6.31 -2.90
CA ILE A 129 15.31 -5.90 -4.30
C ILE A 129 14.36 -4.71 -4.49
N LEU A 130 14.90 -3.57 -4.89
CA LEU A 130 14.13 -2.33 -5.03
C LEU A 130 13.95 -1.94 -6.48
N GLN A 131 12.77 -1.41 -6.82
CA GLN A 131 12.61 -0.69 -8.08
C GLN A 131 13.29 0.68 -8.00
N LYS A 132 13.56 1.29 -9.16
CA LYS A 132 14.36 2.52 -9.25
C LYS A 132 13.83 3.66 -8.35
N ARG A 133 12.51 3.88 -8.33
CA ARG A 133 11.91 4.98 -7.55
C ARG A 133 11.95 4.76 -6.04
N ASP A 134 12.20 3.56 -5.59
CA ASP A 134 12.23 3.20 -4.15
C ASP A 134 13.64 3.12 -3.58
N ARG A 135 14.64 3.38 -4.39
CA ARG A 135 16.05 3.38 -4.00
C ARG A 135 16.46 4.64 -3.24
#